data_b9aed08bf03784eff6fecafb7814a8bb
#
_entry.id   b9aed08bf03784eff6fecafb7814a8bb
#
_cell.length_a   1.000
_cell.length_b   1.000
_cell.length_c   1.000
_cell.angle_alpha   90.00
_cell.angle_beta   90.00
_cell.angle_gamma   90.00
#
_symmetry.space_group_name_H-M   'P 1'
#
loop_
_entity.id
_entity.type
_entity.pdbx_description
1 polymer ?
#
loop_
_entity_poly.entity_id
_entity_poly.type
_entity_poly.pdbx_seq_one_letter_code
_entity_poly.pdbx_strand_id
1 'polypeptide(L)'
;MDSKHVTESTSGQEDIQKTWWKEAIIYQIYPRSFQDSDGDGIGDLNGITSRLDYIQSLGVDIIWLNPIFLSPNDDNGYDISDYREIMREFGTMEDFDRLLKEIHKREMRLVLDLVVNHTSDEHPWFEEARKSRHNPYYNYYHWWPAEKGEPPLRLSYFDEEG
;
A
#
# COMPACT_ATOMS: atom_id res chain seq x y z
N MET A 1 48.97 -41.96 -36.33
CA MET A 1 47.94 -40.99 -36.82
C MET A 1 47.05 -40.72 -35.64
N ASP A 2 47.36 -39.62 -34.88
CA ASP A 2 46.64 -39.27 -33.65
C ASP A 2 45.51 -38.29 -34.01
N SER A 3 44.31 -38.75 -33.76
CA SER A 3 43.14 -37.89 -33.87
C SER A 3 42.94 -37.16 -32.52
N LYS A 4 43.25 -35.90 -32.49
CA LYS A 4 42.95 -34.99 -31.35
C LYS A 4 41.45 -34.76 -31.30
N HIS A 5 40.78 -35.24 -30.26
CA HIS A 5 39.46 -34.78 -29.88
C HIS A 5 39.58 -33.36 -29.31
N VAL A 6 38.99 -32.45 -30.00
CA VAL A 6 38.70 -31.08 -29.49
C VAL A 6 37.44 -31.17 -28.68
N THR A 7 37.55 -31.03 -27.37
CA THR A 7 36.40 -30.84 -26.50
C THR A 7 35.98 -29.39 -26.58
N GLU A 8 34.85 -29.10 -27.21
CA GLU A 8 34.18 -27.81 -27.11
C GLU A 8 33.73 -27.60 -25.66
N SER A 9 34.29 -26.59 -25.04
CA SER A 9 33.79 -26.07 -23.75
C SER A 9 32.49 -25.35 -23.99
N THR A 10 31.38 -25.95 -23.63
CA THR A 10 30.09 -25.27 -23.49
C THR A 10 30.23 -24.22 -22.38
N SER A 11 30.23 -22.95 -22.78
CA SER A 11 30.15 -21.82 -21.88
C SER A 11 28.87 -21.96 -21.04
N GLY A 12 29.05 -22.15 -19.73
CA GLY A 12 27.93 -22.10 -18.77
C GLY A 12 27.28 -20.74 -18.82
N GLN A 13 26.14 -20.64 -19.45
CA GLN A 13 25.19 -19.59 -19.16
C GLN A 13 24.68 -19.86 -17.74
N GLU A 14 25.14 -19.07 -16.78
CA GLU A 14 24.46 -19.00 -15.50
C GLU A 14 23.01 -18.63 -15.78
N ASP A 15 22.09 -19.55 -15.49
CA ASP A 15 20.64 -19.27 -15.51
C ASP A 15 20.39 -18.16 -14.48
N ILE A 16 20.31 -16.93 -14.95
CA ILE A 16 19.89 -15.78 -14.13
C ILE A 16 18.45 -16.08 -13.75
N GLN A 17 18.23 -16.55 -12.51
CA GLN A 17 16.88 -16.71 -11.97
C GLN A 17 16.21 -15.33 -11.98
N LYS A 18 15.38 -15.11 -12.97
CA LYS A 18 14.59 -13.88 -13.09
C LYS A 18 13.62 -13.81 -11.92
N THR A 19 13.75 -12.80 -11.09
CA THR A 19 12.83 -12.56 -10.00
C THR A 19 11.61 -11.83 -10.57
N TRP A 20 10.45 -12.48 -10.61
CA TRP A 20 9.22 -12.02 -11.27
C TRP A 20 8.86 -10.54 -11.01
N TRP A 21 9.03 -10.06 -9.78
CA TRP A 21 8.68 -8.69 -9.40
C TRP A 21 9.61 -7.62 -9.98
N LYS A 22 10.81 -7.99 -10.47
CA LYS A 22 11.75 -7.05 -11.11
C LYS A 22 11.35 -6.69 -12.54
N GLU A 23 10.54 -7.49 -13.17
CA GLU A 23 10.06 -7.29 -14.54
C GLU A 23 8.56 -6.95 -14.58
N ALA A 24 7.88 -6.95 -13.42
CA ALA A 24 6.45 -6.72 -13.32
C ALA A 24 6.09 -5.25 -13.59
N ILE A 25 5.00 -5.05 -14.32
CA ILE A 25 4.38 -3.76 -14.56
C ILE A 25 3.38 -3.49 -13.45
N ILE A 26 3.57 -2.40 -12.72
CA ILE A 26 2.72 -1.99 -11.60
C ILE A 26 1.84 -0.83 -12.04
N TYR A 27 0.53 -0.94 -11.83
CA TYR A 27 -0.43 0.12 -12.03
C TYR A 27 -0.96 0.62 -10.68
N GLN A 28 -0.59 1.84 -10.31
CA GLN A 28 -1.04 2.46 -9.08
C GLN A 28 -2.42 3.08 -9.25
N ILE A 29 -3.30 2.87 -8.28
CA ILE A 29 -4.66 3.42 -8.24
C ILE A 29 -4.85 4.20 -6.94
N TYR A 30 -5.25 5.47 -7.06
CA TYR A 30 -5.86 6.23 -5.99
C TYR A 30 -7.38 6.03 -6.09
N PRO A 31 -8.00 5.22 -5.19
CA PRO A 31 -9.38 4.79 -5.35
C PRO A 31 -10.36 5.93 -5.54
N ARG A 32 -10.26 6.97 -4.71
CA ARG A 32 -11.15 8.15 -4.68
C ARG A 32 -11.37 8.82 -6.04
N SER A 33 -10.35 8.81 -6.91
CA SER A 33 -10.39 9.52 -8.20
C SER A 33 -10.38 8.59 -9.42
N PHE A 34 -10.50 7.27 -9.23
CA PHE A 34 -10.33 6.33 -10.34
C PHE A 34 -11.63 6.04 -11.08
N GLN A 35 -12.63 5.50 -10.40
CA GLN A 35 -13.92 5.16 -10.98
C GLN A 35 -14.98 5.09 -9.88
N ASP A 36 -15.97 5.95 -10.00
CA ASP A 36 -17.20 5.97 -9.22
C ASP A 36 -18.17 4.93 -9.78
N SER A 37 -18.72 4.05 -8.96
CA SER A 37 -19.66 3.01 -9.37
C SER A 37 -21.11 3.28 -8.99
N ASP A 38 -21.37 4.17 -8.02
CA ASP A 38 -22.70 4.44 -7.48
C ASP A 38 -23.19 5.87 -7.72
N GLY A 39 -22.33 6.77 -8.21
CA GLY A 39 -22.68 8.11 -8.65
C GLY A 39 -22.62 9.17 -7.55
N ASP A 40 -21.91 8.91 -6.47
CA ASP A 40 -21.72 9.85 -5.37
C ASP A 40 -20.59 10.87 -5.60
N GLY A 41 -19.81 10.69 -6.67
CA GLY A 41 -18.69 11.53 -7.06
C GLY A 41 -17.34 11.04 -6.52
N ILE A 42 -17.31 9.94 -5.79
CA ILE A 42 -16.11 9.33 -5.20
C ILE A 42 -15.86 7.98 -5.87
N GLY A 43 -14.63 7.73 -6.30
CA GLY A 43 -14.25 6.43 -6.81
C GLY A 43 -14.19 5.38 -5.70
N ASP A 44 -14.51 4.13 -6.03
CA ASP A 44 -14.70 3.05 -5.07
C ASP A 44 -14.15 1.69 -5.56
N LEU A 45 -14.18 0.66 -4.69
CA LEU A 45 -13.67 -0.69 -4.98
C LEU A 45 -14.47 -1.40 -6.08
N ASN A 46 -15.76 -1.13 -6.19
CA ASN A 46 -16.62 -1.68 -7.25
C ASN A 46 -16.31 -1.02 -8.59
N GLY A 47 -16.03 0.28 -8.59
CA GLY A 47 -15.53 1.01 -9.73
C GLY A 47 -14.22 0.43 -10.24
N ILE A 48 -13.27 0.16 -9.35
CA ILE A 48 -12.00 -0.51 -9.73
C ILE A 48 -12.30 -1.89 -10.31
N THR A 49 -13.16 -2.68 -9.66
CA THR A 49 -13.55 -4.01 -10.13
C THR A 49 -14.13 -3.97 -11.56
N SER A 50 -14.93 -2.96 -11.87
CA SER A 50 -15.53 -2.76 -13.19
C SER A 50 -14.51 -2.45 -14.29
N ARG A 51 -13.30 -2.02 -13.94
CA ARG A 51 -12.22 -1.63 -14.86
C ARG A 51 -11.09 -2.65 -14.99
N LEU A 52 -11.17 -3.78 -14.32
CA LEU A 52 -10.09 -4.78 -14.31
C LEU A 52 -9.75 -5.31 -15.71
N ASP A 53 -10.71 -5.49 -16.61
CA ASP A 53 -10.44 -5.93 -17.98
C ASP A 53 -9.63 -4.89 -18.75
N TYR A 54 -9.93 -3.60 -18.54
CA TYR A 54 -9.13 -2.51 -19.11
C TYR A 54 -7.70 -2.53 -18.58
N ILE A 55 -7.54 -2.64 -17.26
CA ILE A 55 -6.21 -2.68 -16.63
C ILE A 55 -5.41 -3.88 -17.13
N GLN A 56 -6.03 -5.07 -17.22
CA GLN A 56 -5.39 -6.26 -17.75
C GLN A 56 -4.96 -6.06 -19.22
N SER A 57 -5.76 -5.37 -20.04
CA SER A 57 -5.43 -5.10 -21.43
C SER A 57 -4.19 -4.21 -21.64
N LEU A 58 -3.76 -3.50 -20.59
CA LEU A 58 -2.53 -2.71 -20.58
C LEU A 58 -1.28 -3.55 -20.33
N GLY A 59 -1.42 -4.84 -20.03
CA GLY A 59 -0.32 -5.73 -19.69
C GLY A 59 0.19 -5.55 -18.26
N VAL A 60 -0.68 -5.14 -17.33
CA VAL A 60 -0.36 -4.93 -15.91
C VAL A 60 -0.28 -6.27 -15.18
N ASP A 61 0.76 -6.45 -14.38
CA ASP A 61 0.96 -7.63 -13.54
C ASP A 61 0.50 -7.41 -12.09
N ILE A 62 0.60 -6.15 -11.63
CA ILE A 62 0.35 -5.79 -10.23
C ILE A 62 -0.52 -4.53 -10.18
N ILE A 63 -1.60 -4.58 -9.44
CA ILE A 63 -2.36 -3.39 -9.04
C ILE A 63 -1.86 -2.97 -7.65
N TRP A 64 -1.49 -1.71 -7.50
CA TRP A 64 -1.14 -1.09 -6.23
C TRP A 64 -2.22 -0.09 -5.84
N LEU A 65 -2.92 -0.34 -4.74
CA LEU A 65 -3.89 0.60 -4.18
C LEU A 65 -3.26 1.49 -3.13
N ASN A 66 -3.48 2.80 -3.26
CA ASN A 66 -3.29 3.75 -2.16
C ASN A 66 -4.20 3.36 -0.98
N PRO A 67 -3.99 3.93 0.24
CA PRO A 67 -4.70 3.48 1.43
C PRO A 67 -6.21 3.41 1.25
N ILE A 68 -6.79 2.29 1.66
CA ILE A 68 -8.24 1.99 1.61
C ILE A 68 -8.83 1.73 2.99
N PHE A 69 -8.00 1.74 4.03
CA PHE A 69 -8.43 1.46 5.40
C PHE A 69 -9.20 2.63 6.00
N LEU A 70 -9.99 2.35 7.03
CA LEU A 70 -10.78 3.37 7.72
C LEU A 70 -9.87 4.49 8.24
N SER A 71 -10.24 5.73 7.87
CA SER A 71 -9.48 6.94 8.16
C SER A 71 -10.44 8.13 8.26
N PRO A 72 -10.20 9.14 9.12
CA PRO A 72 -10.90 10.43 9.05
C PRO A 72 -10.57 11.22 7.78
N ASN A 73 -9.55 10.77 7.03
CA ASN A 73 -9.14 11.33 5.74
C ASN A 73 -8.56 12.76 5.80
N ASP A 74 -7.93 13.11 6.92
CA ASP A 74 -7.21 14.37 7.08
C ASP A 74 -5.90 14.38 6.28
N ASP A 75 -5.32 13.19 6.04
CA ASP A 75 -4.12 12.98 5.22
C ASP A 75 -4.36 11.97 4.07
N ASN A 76 -5.46 12.13 3.34
CA ASN A 76 -5.79 11.33 2.15
C ASN A 76 -5.76 9.81 2.37
N GLY A 77 -6.12 9.35 3.58
CA GLY A 77 -6.15 7.95 3.97
C GLY A 77 -4.86 7.44 4.62
N TYR A 78 -3.81 8.26 4.72
CA TYR A 78 -2.57 7.88 5.41
C TYR A 78 -2.66 8.07 6.93
N ASP A 79 -3.77 8.59 7.45
CA ASP A 79 -4.13 8.76 8.85
C ASP A 79 -5.11 7.65 9.29
N ILE A 80 -4.64 6.41 9.36
CA ILE A 80 -5.48 5.21 9.57
C ILE A 80 -5.99 5.15 11.01
N SER A 81 -7.32 5.07 11.16
CA SER A 81 -8.01 4.89 12.44
C SER A 81 -8.36 3.43 12.73
N ASP A 82 -8.56 2.59 11.70
CA ASP A 82 -8.70 1.14 11.84
C ASP A 82 -8.11 0.40 10.62
N TYR A 83 -7.11 -0.46 10.87
CA TYR A 83 -6.45 -1.26 9.83
C TYR A 83 -7.24 -2.50 9.39
N ARG A 84 -8.41 -2.76 9.97
CA ARG A 84 -9.25 -3.94 9.70
C ARG A 84 -10.55 -3.60 9.00
N GLU A 85 -10.84 -2.31 8.86
CA GLU A 85 -12.04 -1.81 8.21
C GLU A 85 -11.70 -1.07 6.93
N ILE A 86 -12.58 -1.13 5.95
CA ILE A 86 -12.48 -0.35 4.71
C ILE A 86 -13.12 1.02 4.93
N MET A 87 -12.54 2.07 4.36
CA MET A 87 -13.13 3.40 4.33
C MET A 87 -14.52 3.32 3.68
N ARG A 88 -15.53 3.88 4.32
CA ARG A 88 -16.95 3.68 3.94
C ARG A 88 -17.27 4.15 2.53
N GLU A 89 -16.62 5.22 2.09
CA GLU A 89 -16.77 5.75 0.74
C GLU A 89 -16.21 4.82 -0.32
N PHE A 90 -15.30 3.92 0.04
CA PHE A 90 -14.72 2.97 -0.91
C PHE A 90 -15.47 1.65 -0.96
N GLY A 91 -16.35 1.37 0.00
CA GLY A 91 -17.15 0.16 0.06
C GLY A 91 -16.96 -0.64 1.34
N THR A 92 -17.11 -1.94 1.23
CA THR A 92 -17.08 -2.90 2.34
C THR A 92 -15.93 -3.89 2.22
N MET A 93 -15.72 -4.70 3.26
CA MET A 93 -14.76 -5.82 3.21
C MET A 93 -15.17 -6.86 2.15
N GLU A 94 -16.47 -7.09 1.95
CA GLU A 94 -17.00 -7.97 0.90
C GLU A 94 -16.66 -7.43 -0.51
N ASP A 95 -16.68 -6.11 -0.69
CA ASP A 95 -16.27 -5.48 -1.95
C ASP A 95 -14.77 -5.67 -2.19
N PHE A 96 -13.96 -5.55 -1.13
CA PHE A 96 -12.53 -5.82 -1.19
C PHE A 96 -12.23 -7.28 -1.55
N ASP A 97 -12.89 -8.23 -0.88
CA ASP A 97 -12.73 -9.66 -1.14
C ASP A 97 -13.10 -10.01 -2.59
N ARG A 98 -14.17 -9.37 -3.10
CA ARG A 98 -14.58 -9.51 -4.51
C ARG A 98 -13.52 -8.97 -5.46
N LEU A 99 -13.01 -7.75 -5.21
CA LEU A 99 -11.95 -7.14 -6.00
C LEU A 99 -10.70 -8.03 -6.02
N LEU A 100 -10.24 -8.51 -4.87
CA LEU A 100 -9.07 -9.38 -4.75
C LEU A 100 -9.24 -10.66 -5.56
N LYS A 101 -10.41 -11.30 -5.46
CA LYS A 101 -10.75 -12.51 -6.21
C LYS A 101 -10.72 -12.26 -7.72
N GLU A 102 -11.28 -11.15 -8.19
CA GLU A 102 -11.33 -10.81 -9.60
C GLU A 102 -9.96 -10.42 -10.16
N ILE A 103 -9.07 -9.81 -9.35
CA ILE A 103 -7.66 -9.55 -9.69
C ILE A 103 -6.92 -10.88 -9.88
N HIS A 104 -7.03 -11.80 -8.92
CA HIS A 104 -6.36 -13.10 -8.98
C HIS A 104 -6.87 -13.98 -10.14
N LYS A 105 -8.15 -13.92 -10.46
CA LYS A 105 -8.74 -14.63 -11.62
C LYS A 105 -8.12 -14.19 -12.95
N ARG A 106 -7.61 -12.97 -13.02
CA ARG A 106 -6.92 -12.40 -14.18
C ARG A 106 -5.39 -12.57 -14.11
N GLU A 107 -4.91 -13.41 -13.20
CA GLU A 107 -3.50 -13.69 -12.96
C GLU A 107 -2.67 -12.44 -12.53
N MET A 108 -3.35 -11.35 -12.19
CA MET A 108 -2.73 -10.15 -11.60
C MET A 108 -2.57 -10.30 -10.08
N ARG A 109 -1.77 -9.44 -9.49
CA ARG A 109 -1.53 -9.37 -8.04
C ARG A 109 -2.00 -8.04 -7.48
N LEU A 110 -2.27 -8.03 -6.18
CA LEU A 110 -2.61 -6.82 -5.44
C LEU A 110 -1.51 -6.47 -4.44
N VAL A 111 -1.15 -5.20 -4.38
CA VAL A 111 -0.29 -4.60 -3.36
C VAL A 111 -1.05 -3.45 -2.72
N LEU A 112 -0.97 -3.35 -1.41
CA LEU A 112 -1.56 -2.25 -0.62
C LEU A 112 -0.45 -1.44 0.03
N ASP A 113 -0.72 -0.17 0.29
CA ASP A 113 0.14 0.64 1.14
C ASP A 113 0.18 0.08 2.57
N LEU A 114 1.36 0.04 3.14
CA LEU A 114 1.58 -0.37 4.53
C LEU A 114 1.96 0.86 5.37
N VAL A 115 0.96 1.55 5.91
CA VAL A 115 1.14 2.74 6.74
C VAL A 115 1.38 2.33 8.19
N VAL A 116 2.64 2.05 8.55
CA VAL A 116 3.04 1.57 9.89
C VAL A 116 3.94 2.54 10.64
N ASN A 117 4.22 3.72 10.07
CA ASN A 117 5.02 4.74 10.74
C ASN A 117 4.24 5.47 11.84
N HIS A 118 2.96 5.65 11.66
CA HIS A 118 2.04 6.37 12.53
C HIS A 118 0.62 5.83 12.41
N THR A 119 -0.27 6.28 13.27
CA THR A 119 -1.72 6.08 13.17
C THR A 119 -2.41 7.44 13.12
N SER A 120 -3.70 7.46 12.79
CA SER A 120 -4.56 8.60 13.09
C SER A 120 -4.59 8.87 14.60
N ASP A 121 -4.83 10.10 14.99
CA ASP A 121 -5.13 10.47 16.38
C ASP A 121 -6.52 9.96 16.83
N GLU A 122 -7.38 9.57 15.90
CA GLU A 122 -8.64 8.85 16.17
C GLU A 122 -8.46 7.32 16.31
N HIS A 123 -7.23 6.80 16.14
CA HIS A 123 -6.99 5.37 16.34
C HIS A 123 -7.17 4.99 17.81
N PRO A 124 -7.90 3.90 18.15
CA PRO A 124 -8.14 3.51 19.54
C PRO A 124 -6.90 3.39 20.41
N TRP A 125 -5.78 2.96 19.83
CA TRP A 125 -4.50 2.90 20.56
C TRP A 125 -4.01 4.29 20.98
N PHE A 126 -4.11 5.28 20.11
CA PHE A 126 -3.70 6.65 20.44
C PHE A 126 -4.67 7.27 21.43
N GLU A 127 -5.97 7.10 21.22
CA GLU A 127 -6.99 7.60 22.15
C GLU A 127 -6.81 7.06 23.57
N GLU A 128 -6.48 5.78 23.71
CA GLU A 128 -6.19 5.18 25.00
C GLU A 128 -4.83 5.64 25.56
N ALA A 129 -3.80 5.70 24.72
CA ALA A 129 -2.45 6.10 25.10
C ALA A 129 -2.41 7.50 25.73
N ARG A 130 -3.16 8.45 25.18
CA ARG A 130 -3.17 9.85 25.67
C ARG A 130 -3.86 10.06 27.01
N LYS A 131 -4.64 9.07 27.49
CA LYS A 131 -5.37 9.16 28.76
C LYS A 131 -4.46 9.03 29.99
N SER A 132 -3.41 8.22 29.92
CA SER A 132 -2.54 7.97 31.08
C SER A 132 -1.18 7.39 30.68
N ARG A 133 -0.12 7.83 31.39
CA ARG A 133 1.22 7.22 31.28
C ARG A 133 1.29 5.75 31.70
N HIS A 134 0.26 5.26 32.39
CA HIS A 134 0.15 3.86 32.82
C HIS A 134 -0.68 3.00 31.85
N ASN A 135 -1.20 3.59 30.76
CA ASN A 135 -1.95 2.87 29.75
C ASN A 135 -1.02 1.91 28.99
N PRO A 136 -1.44 0.67 28.67
CA PRO A 136 -0.64 -0.30 27.90
C PRO A 136 -0.14 0.23 26.56
N TYR A 137 -0.90 1.12 25.92
CA TYR A 137 -0.55 1.70 24.62
C TYR A 137 0.34 2.95 24.71
N TYR A 138 0.61 3.47 25.93
CA TYR A 138 1.36 4.71 26.09
C TYR A 138 2.72 4.68 25.37
N ASN A 139 3.43 3.58 25.47
CA ASN A 139 4.75 3.40 24.87
C ASN A 139 4.72 3.07 23.36
N TYR A 140 3.56 3.03 22.73
CA TYR A 140 3.42 2.87 21.27
C TYR A 140 3.74 4.18 20.54
N TYR A 141 3.70 5.33 21.27
CA TYR A 141 3.86 6.66 20.74
C TYR A 141 4.99 7.41 21.41
N HIS A 142 5.57 8.35 20.70
CA HIS A 142 6.57 9.26 21.23
C HIS A 142 5.88 10.47 21.85
N TRP A 143 6.18 10.74 23.12
CA TRP A 143 5.61 11.84 23.87
C TRP A 143 6.69 12.88 24.16
N TRP A 144 6.42 14.14 23.84
CA TRP A 144 7.29 15.25 24.18
C TRP A 144 6.80 15.91 25.48
N PRO A 145 7.65 16.01 26.52
CA PRO A 145 7.26 16.65 27.78
C PRO A 145 7.01 18.15 27.59
N ALA A 146 5.84 18.65 28.01
CA ALA A 146 5.46 20.04 27.84
C ALA A 146 6.44 21.03 28.55
N GLU A 147 7.08 20.59 29.64
CA GLU A 147 8.08 21.37 30.37
C GLU A 147 9.37 21.62 29.57
N LYS A 148 9.59 20.92 28.48
CA LYS A 148 10.73 21.12 27.57
C LYS A 148 10.44 22.10 26.44
N GLY A 149 9.26 22.72 26.45
CA GLY A 149 8.81 23.61 25.38
C GLY A 149 8.43 22.84 24.10
N GLU A 150 8.57 23.46 22.96
CA GLU A 150 8.28 22.82 21.67
C GLU A 150 9.26 21.68 21.37
N PRO A 151 8.81 20.59 20.73
CA PRO A 151 9.72 19.54 20.28
C PRO A 151 10.73 20.12 19.28
N PRO A 152 11.96 19.59 19.23
CA PRO A 152 12.93 20.04 18.24
C PRO A 152 12.36 19.79 16.83
N LEU A 153 12.49 20.80 15.98
CA LEU A 153 12.21 20.67 14.56
C LEU A 153 13.01 19.47 14.03
N ARG A 154 12.32 18.45 13.60
CA ARG A 154 12.94 17.45 12.73
C ARG A 154 12.85 18.01 11.33
N LEU A 155 14.01 18.35 10.75
CA LEU A 155 14.08 18.64 9.33
C LEU A 155 13.53 17.41 8.60
N SER A 156 12.41 17.55 7.94
CA SER A 156 11.98 16.57 6.96
C SER A 156 12.83 16.73 5.70
N TYR A 157 12.91 15.71 4.86
CA TYR A 157 13.61 15.79 3.58
C TYR A 157 13.08 16.93 2.68
N PHE A 158 11.89 17.44 2.99
CA PHE A 158 11.19 18.50 2.27
C PHE A 158 11.30 19.88 2.93
N ASP A 159 11.89 19.96 4.13
CA ASP A 159 12.15 21.23 4.82
C ASP A 159 13.51 21.77 4.37
N GLU A 160 13.68 22.05 3.08
CA GLU A 160 14.72 22.95 2.64
C GLU A 160 14.30 24.37 3.02
N GLU A 161 15.15 25.05 3.81
CA GLU A 161 15.03 26.48 4.00
C GLU A 161 15.06 27.16 2.62
N GLY A 162 13.90 27.57 2.14
CA GLY A 162 13.72 28.41 0.97
C GLY A 162 13.43 29.82 1.39
#